data_b354fc9abeed9cd024c8ec38c7db2b26
#
_entry.id   b354fc9abeed9cd024c8ec38c7db2b26
#
_cell.length_a   1.000
_cell.length_b   1.000
_cell.length_c   1.000
_cell.angle_alpha   90.00
_cell.angle_beta   90.00
_cell.angle_gamma   90.00
#
_symmetry.space_group_name_H-M   'P 1'
#
loop_
_entity.id
_entity.type
_entity.pdbx_description
1 polymer ?
#
loop_
_entity_poly.entity_id
_entity_poly.type
_entity_poly.pdbx_seq_one_letter_code
_entity_poly.pdbx_strand_id
1 'polypeptide(L)'
;MTLETIYYIGQTVAVGAILASLVAIWFQMRQSQKMERATAQRDLLDRVSMFTRSMTQDEADLWLLGLHDLTGASSGVDFMMDKKTSEFLLLTEAAFNMHNDGFFTDGTWTGIEGYMISILRTPGGQQYWDYKKNVIGFEISKHLTARMNALGPDIPTVFETQPYMQRRLNELLDASGKHPSEPSAAQPEAEPPEHVPTEEEEPNT
;
A
#
# COMPACT_ATOMS: atom_id res chain seq x y z
N MET A 1 -68.02 9.62 -33.03
CA MET A 1 -67.18 8.97 -32.07
C MET A 1 -68.01 8.60 -30.86
N THR A 2 -68.06 7.30 -30.53
CA THR A 2 -68.78 6.87 -29.33
C THR A 2 -67.97 7.17 -28.07
N LEU A 3 -68.67 7.37 -26.97
CA LEU A 3 -68.03 7.65 -25.66
C LEU A 3 -66.98 6.57 -25.28
N GLU A 4 -67.23 5.36 -25.65
CA GLU A 4 -66.41 4.17 -25.51
C GLU A 4 -65.07 4.28 -26.28
N THR A 5 -65.11 4.80 -27.51
CA THR A 5 -63.90 5.01 -28.33
C THR A 5 -62.99 6.07 -27.69
N ILE A 6 -63.56 7.15 -27.13
CA ILE A 6 -62.80 8.20 -26.43
C ILE A 6 -62.12 7.62 -25.16
N TYR A 7 -62.83 6.79 -24.40
CA TYR A 7 -62.32 6.13 -23.22
C TYR A 7 -61.10 5.23 -23.55
N TYR A 8 -61.17 4.37 -24.54
CA TYR A 8 -60.07 3.48 -24.95
C TYR A 8 -58.85 4.28 -25.47
N ILE A 9 -59.09 5.34 -26.24
CA ILE A 9 -58.00 6.21 -26.69
C ILE A 9 -57.32 6.89 -25.48
N GLY A 10 -58.09 7.42 -24.54
CA GLY A 10 -57.57 8.04 -23.33
C GLY A 10 -56.74 7.07 -22.47
N GLN A 11 -57.22 5.84 -22.30
CA GLN A 11 -56.50 4.79 -21.58
C GLN A 11 -55.19 4.40 -22.27
N THR A 12 -55.20 4.25 -23.60
CA THR A 12 -53.97 3.92 -24.37
C THR A 12 -52.95 5.04 -24.27
N VAL A 13 -53.37 6.29 -24.38
CA VAL A 13 -52.47 7.46 -24.18
C VAL A 13 -51.89 7.51 -22.78
N ALA A 14 -52.70 7.24 -21.75
CA ALA A 14 -52.23 7.21 -20.36
C ALA A 14 -51.18 6.11 -20.15
N VAL A 15 -51.38 4.90 -20.66
CA VAL A 15 -50.40 3.82 -20.60
C VAL A 15 -49.10 4.20 -21.32
N GLY A 16 -49.21 4.81 -22.51
CA GLY A 16 -48.06 5.30 -23.27
C GLY A 16 -47.26 6.36 -22.49
N ALA A 17 -47.95 7.30 -21.82
CA ALA A 17 -47.32 8.32 -20.99
C ALA A 17 -46.58 7.72 -19.77
N ILE A 18 -47.17 6.71 -19.13
CA ILE A 18 -46.54 5.99 -18.02
C ILE A 18 -45.25 5.29 -18.49
N LEU A 19 -45.32 4.57 -19.60
CA LEU A 19 -44.13 3.89 -20.15
C LEU A 19 -43.02 4.88 -20.53
N ALA A 20 -43.36 5.99 -21.17
CA ALA A 20 -42.40 7.05 -21.49
C ALA A 20 -41.74 7.62 -20.22
N SER A 21 -42.51 7.85 -19.15
CA SER A 21 -42.01 8.31 -17.87
C SER A 21 -41.05 7.31 -17.23
N LEU A 22 -41.37 6.01 -17.26
CA LEU A 22 -40.47 4.95 -16.73
C LEU A 22 -39.14 4.90 -17.50
N VAL A 23 -39.19 5.03 -18.84
CA VAL A 23 -37.95 5.11 -19.64
C VAL A 23 -37.14 6.35 -19.29
N ALA A 24 -37.78 7.51 -19.12
CA ALA A 24 -37.09 8.74 -18.72
C ALA A 24 -36.42 8.59 -17.35
N ILE A 25 -37.14 8.02 -16.36
CA ILE A 25 -36.58 7.75 -15.02
C ILE A 25 -35.39 6.79 -15.11
N TRP A 26 -35.51 5.73 -15.90
CA TRP A 26 -34.42 4.78 -16.11
C TRP A 26 -33.15 5.45 -16.68
N PHE A 27 -33.29 6.34 -17.66
CA PHE A 27 -32.19 7.13 -18.20
C PHE A 27 -31.58 8.05 -17.15
N GLN A 28 -32.41 8.74 -16.37
CA GLN A 28 -31.95 9.63 -15.28
C GLN A 28 -31.17 8.84 -14.22
N MET A 29 -31.68 7.67 -13.81
CA MET A 29 -30.96 6.80 -12.85
C MET A 29 -29.60 6.35 -13.38
N ARG A 30 -29.50 5.93 -14.67
CA ARG A 30 -28.23 5.58 -15.26
C ARG A 30 -27.23 6.74 -15.31
N GLN A 31 -27.71 7.94 -15.59
CA GLN A 31 -26.87 9.14 -15.61
C GLN A 31 -26.42 9.52 -14.18
N SER A 32 -27.31 9.44 -13.19
CA SER A 32 -26.98 9.67 -11.79
C SER A 32 -25.90 8.71 -11.31
N GLN A 33 -26.05 7.41 -11.57
CA GLN A 33 -25.05 6.40 -11.20
C GLN A 33 -23.66 6.67 -11.79
N LYS A 34 -23.59 7.15 -13.04
CA LYS A 34 -22.30 7.53 -13.65
C LYS A 34 -21.65 8.72 -12.95
N MET A 35 -22.46 9.72 -12.58
CA MET A 35 -21.95 10.89 -11.87
C MET A 35 -21.52 10.54 -10.44
N GLU A 36 -22.29 9.71 -9.74
CA GLU A 36 -21.95 9.21 -8.40
C GLU A 36 -20.62 8.46 -8.40
N ARG A 37 -20.40 7.57 -9.39
CA ARG A 37 -19.12 6.87 -9.56
C ARG A 37 -17.95 7.83 -9.78
N ALA A 38 -18.10 8.79 -10.68
CA ALA A 38 -17.06 9.77 -10.97
C ALA A 38 -16.73 10.63 -9.73
N THR A 39 -17.76 11.04 -8.97
CA THR A 39 -17.59 11.80 -7.73
C THR A 39 -16.88 10.97 -6.66
N ALA A 40 -17.30 9.74 -6.43
CA ALA A 40 -16.69 8.84 -5.46
C ALA A 40 -15.22 8.55 -5.79
N GLN A 41 -14.91 8.32 -7.07
CA GLN A 41 -13.52 8.15 -7.53
C GLN A 41 -12.67 9.40 -7.27
N ARG A 42 -13.20 10.58 -7.58
CA ARG A 42 -12.52 11.86 -7.34
C ARG A 42 -12.26 12.08 -5.84
N ASP A 43 -13.26 11.84 -5.02
CA ASP A 43 -13.16 12.03 -3.56
C ASP A 43 -12.11 11.11 -2.94
N LEU A 44 -11.99 9.87 -3.41
CA LEU A 44 -10.93 8.97 -2.93
C LEU A 44 -9.54 9.43 -3.40
N LEU A 45 -9.39 9.83 -4.66
CA LEU A 45 -8.12 10.34 -5.17
C LEU A 45 -7.70 11.63 -4.46
N ASP A 46 -8.65 12.49 -4.11
CA ASP A 46 -8.39 13.68 -3.30
C ASP A 46 -7.89 13.29 -1.90
N ARG A 47 -8.48 12.28 -1.25
CA ARG A 47 -8.02 11.76 0.04
C ARG A 47 -6.61 11.16 -0.04
N VAL A 48 -6.31 10.38 -1.07
CA VAL A 48 -4.94 9.87 -1.33
C VAL A 48 -3.95 11.01 -1.53
N SER A 49 -4.35 12.05 -2.26
CA SER A 49 -3.52 13.25 -2.44
C SER A 49 -3.32 14.03 -1.13
N MET A 50 -4.36 14.14 -0.30
CA MET A 50 -4.26 14.76 1.03
C MET A 50 -3.35 13.99 1.96
N PHE A 51 -3.39 12.65 1.96
CA PHE A 51 -2.47 11.80 2.71
C PHE A 51 -1.01 12.19 2.44
N THR A 52 -0.65 12.31 1.16
CA THR A 52 0.73 12.67 0.77
C THR A 52 1.09 14.10 1.16
N ARG A 53 0.16 15.05 1.06
CA ARG A 53 0.43 16.48 1.32
C ARG A 53 0.38 16.85 2.81
N SER A 54 -0.34 16.10 3.63
CA SER A 54 -0.50 16.39 5.06
C SER A 54 0.70 16.00 5.91
N MET A 55 1.69 15.34 5.33
CA MET A 55 2.86 14.84 6.04
C MET A 55 3.92 15.95 6.15
N THR A 56 4.31 16.28 7.37
CA THR A 56 5.48 17.14 7.62
C THR A 56 6.77 16.36 7.34
N GLN A 57 7.90 17.07 7.20
CA GLN A 57 9.19 16.41 6.97
C GLN A 57 9.54 15.45 8.11
N ASP A 58 9.35 15.87 9.36
CA ASP A 58 9.65 15.04 10.54
C ASP A 58 8.75 13.79 10.62
N GLU A 59 7.46 13.92 10.27
CA GLU A 59 6.55 12.77 10.20
C GLU A 59 6.97 11.80 9.08
N ALA A 60 7.41 12.32 7.94
CA ALA A 60 7.91 11.50 6.84
C ALA A 60 9.19 10.75 7.23
N ASP A 61 10.11 11.42 7.92
CA ASP A 61 11.36 10.83 8.38
C ASP A 61 11.10 9.69 9.38
N LEU A 62 10.21 9.89 10.35
CA LEU A 62 9.82 8.84 11.30
C LEU A 62 9.14 7.66 10.59
N TRP A 63 8.28 7.94 9.62
CA TRP A 63 7.62 6.90 8.84
C TRP A 63 8.60 6.10 7.98
N LEU A 64 9.58 6.77 7.33
CA LEU A 64 10.64 6.12 6.56
C LEU A 64 11.50 5.19 7.43
N LEU A 65 11.87 5.62 8.64
CA LEU A 65 12.58 4.78 9.60
C LEU A 65 11.75 3.56 10.00
N GLY A 66 10.44 3.75 10.22
CA GLY A 66 9.51 2.66 10.52
C GLY A 66 9.35 1.66 9.37
N LEU A 67 9.31 2.13 8.12
CA LEU A 67 9.29 1.27 6.93
C LEU A 67 10.59 0.47 6.77
N HIS A 68 11.72 1.04 7.20
CA HIS A 68 13.01 0.35 7.15
C HIS A 68 13.08 -0.79 8.16
N ASP A 69 12.81 -0.51 9.43
CA ASP A 69 12.83 -1.53 10.50
C ASP A 69 12.05 -1.03 11.73
N LEU A 70 11.18 -1.88 12.26
CA LEU A 70 10.48 -1.64 13.52
C LEU A 70 11.18 -2.30 14.73
N THR A 71 12.21 -3.12 14.51
CA THR A 71 12.91 -3.81 15.61
C THR A 71 13.65 -2.81 16.49
N GLY A 72 13.20 -2.65 17.73
CA GLY A 72 13.80 -1.68 18.66
C GLY A 72 13.56 -0.23 18.27
N ALA A 73 12.55 0.05 17.46
CA ALA A 73 12.14 1.40 17.08
C ALA A 73 11.74 2.22 18.32
N SER A 74 11.90 3.54 18.23
CA SER A 74 11.39 4.43 19.27
C SER A 74 9.86 4.50 19.21
N SER A 75 9.21 4.83 20.31
CA SER A 75 7.75 4.99 20.37
C SER A 75 7.21 6.00 19.35
N GLY A 76 8.00 7.01 18.97
CA GLY A 76 7.62 7.97 17.93
C GLY A 76 7.60 7.34 16.52
N VAL A 77 8.56 6.47 16.22
CA VAL A 77 8.63 5.71 14.97
C VAL A 77 7.46 4.73 14.90
N ASP A 78 7.24 3.93 15.96
CA ASP A 78 6.12 2.98 16.02
C ASP A 78 4.77 3.68 15.84
N PHE A 79 4.55 4.78 16.56
CA PHE A 79 3.32 5.56 16.45
C PHE A 79 3.11 6.10 15.04
N MET A 80 4.17 6.65 14.42
CA MET A 80 4.06 7.23 13.08
C MET A 80 3.85 6.15 12.03
N MET A 81 4.52 5.01 12.17
CA MET A 81 4.33 3.85 11.31
C MET A 81 2.88 3.35 11.38
N ASP A 82 2.34 3.16 12.58
CA ASP A 82 0.93 2.73 12.75
C ASP A 82 -0.03 3.78 12.20
N LYS A 83 0.14 5.05 12.55
CA LYS A 83 -0.75 6.14 12.11
C LYS A 83 -0.81 6.22 10.58
N LYS A 84 0.34 6.35 9.91
CA LYS A 84 0.40 6.60 8.46
C LYS A 84 0.09 5.37 7.64
N THR A 85 0.60 4.21 8.02
CA THR A 85 0.32 2.98 7.29
C THR A 85 -1.12 2.54 7.48
N SER A 86 -1.71 2.69 8.69
CA SER A 86 -3.14 2.45 8.91
C SER A 86 -4.02 3.40 8.11
N GLU A 87 -3.69 4.70 8.05
CA GLU A 87 -4.44 5.67 7.26
C GLU A 87 -4.49 5.26 5.79
N PHE A 88 -3.34 4.91 5.20
CA PHE A 88 -3.30 4.47 3.81
C PHE A 88 -3.96 3.10 3.61
N LEU A 89 -3.86 2.20 4.57
CA LEU A 89 -4.52 0.89 4.53
C LEU A 89 -6.05 1.02 4.53
N LEU A 90 -6.61 1.94 5.33
CA LEU A 90 -8.05 2.24 5.32
C LEU A 90 -8.51 2.85 3.99
N LEU A 91 -7.68 3.70 3.37
CA LEU A 91 -7.95 4.22 2.02
C LEU A 91 -7.91 3.08 0.98
N THR A 92 -6.99 2.13 1.12
CA THR A 92 -6.89 0.95 0.27
C THR A 92 -8.10 0.03 0.44
N GLU A 93 -8.60 -0.16 1.67
CA GLU A 93 -9.82 -0.93 1.95
C GLU A 93 -11.05 -0.26 1.32
N ALA A 94 -11.18 1.06 1.44
CA ALA A 94 -12.25 1.81 0.78
C ALA A 94 -12.18 1.66 -0.75
N ALA A 95 -10.97 1.74 -1.33
CA ALA A 95 -10.74 1.53 -2.76
C ALA A 95 -11.10 0.10 -3.19
N PHE A 96 -10.75 -0.90 -2.39
CA PHE A 96 -11.09 -2.32 -2.64
C PHE A 96 -12.60 -2.53 -2.69
N ASN A 97 -13.33 -2.01 -1.72
CA ASN A 97 -14.79 -2.10 -1.69
C ASN A 97 -15.42 -1.39 -2.89
N MET A 98 -14.95 -0.17 -3.20
CA MET A 98 -15.42 0.58 -4.38
C MET A 98 -15.11 -0.12 -5.70
N HIS A 99 -13.98 -0.82 -5.81
CA HIS A 99 -13.64 -1.63 -6.98
C HIS A 99 -14.60 -2.82 -7.12
N ASN A 100 -14.85 -3.55 -6.03
CA ASN A 100 -15.79 -4.69 -6.02
C ASN A 100 -17.22 -4.26 -6.40
N ASP A 101 -17.63 -3.06 -5.99
CA ASP A 101 -18.92 -2.45 -6.35
C ASP A 101 -18.94 -1.86 -7.79
N GLY A 102 -17.83 -1.96 -8.51
CA GLY A 102 -17.70 -1.48 -9.90
C GLY A 102 -17.62 0.03 -10.04
N PHE A 103 -17.23 0.75 -8.98
CA PHE A 103 -16.95 2.20 -9.01
C PHE A 103 -15.59 2.53 -9.61
N PHE A 104 -14.62 1.62 -9.52
CA PHE A 104 -13.29 1.77 -10.09
C PHE A 104 -13.02 0.85 -11.26
N THR A 105 -12.16 1.31 -12.17
CA THR A 105 -11.56 0.45 -13.18
C THR A 105 -10.47 -0.43 -12.58
N ASP A 106 -10.20 -1.58 -13.19
CA ASP A 106 -9.10 -2.47 -12.79
C ASP A 106 -7.76 -1.73 -12.71
N GLY A 107 -7.48 -0.83 -13.66
CA GLY A 107 -6.24 -0.06 -13.69
C GLY A 107 -6.08 0.88 -12.50
N THR A 108 -7.15 1.55 -12.06
CA THR A 108 -7.12 2.43 -10.89
C THR A 108 -6.88 1.61 -9.61
N TRP A 109 -7.59 0.50 -9.47
CA TRP A 109 -7.42 -0.42 -8.35
C TRP A 109 -6.00 -0.97 -8.28
N THR A 110 -5.48 -1.51 -9.39
CA THR A 110 -4.13 -2.09 -9.46
C THR A 110 -3.04 -1.09 -9.05
N GLY A 111 -3.21 0.19 -9.37
CA GLY A 111 -2.28 1.25 -8.93
C GLY A 111 -2.27 1.44 -7.41
N ILE A 112 -3.45 1.51 -6.79
CA ILE A 112 -3.58 1.66 -5.32
C ILE A 112 -3.09 0.41 -4.60
N GLU A 113 -3.52 -0.77 -5.05
CA GLU A 113 -3.08 -2.07 -4.54
C GLU A 113 -1.55 -2.22 -4.61
N GLY A 114 -0.98 -1.94 -5.78
CA GLY A 114 0.46 -2.06 -6.02
C GLY A 114 1.28 -1.15 -5.10
N TYR A 115 0.81 0.09 -4.88
CA TYR A 115 1.48 1.00 -3.96
C TYR A 115 1.40 0.51 -2.51
N MET A 116 0.22 0.03 -2.05
CA MET A 116 0.09 -0.57 -0.71
C MET A 116 1.00 -1.80 -0.55
N ILE A 117 1.04 -2.68 -1.52
CA ILE A 117 1.91 -3.86 -1.50
C ILE A 117 3.39 -3.44 -1.44
N SER A 118 3.81 -2.43 -2.18
CA SER A 118 5.20 -1.94 -2.15
C SER A 118 5.61 -1.40 -0.77
N ILE A 119 4.68 -0.81 -0.02
CA ILE A 119 4.86 -0.40 1.38
C ILE A 119 4.98 -1.63 2.29
N LEU A 120 4.03 -2.56 2.20
CA LEU A 120 3.99 -3.77 3.04
C LEU A 120 5.16 -4.72 2.79
N ARG A 121 5.84 -4.60 1.64
CA ARG A 121 7.02 -5.40 1.28
C ARG A 121 8.31 -4.86 1.87
N THR A 122 8.35 -3.67 2.42
CA THR A 122 9.51 -3.18 3.17
C THR A 122 9.71 -4.02 4.45
N PRO A 123 10.94 -4.11 5.01
CA PRO A 123 11.15 -4.89 6.23
C PRO A 123 10.22 -4.47 7.39
N GLY A 124 10.11 -3.17 7.66
CA GLY A 124 9.18 -2.66 8.68
C GLY A 124 7.70 -2.83 8.29
N GLY A 125 7.39 -2.76 6.99
CA GLY A 125 6.05 -3.03 6.46
C GLY A 125 5.60 -4.46 6.68
N GLN A 126 6.50 -5.45 6.53
CA GLN A 126 6.21 -6.87 6.83
C GLN A 126 5.98 -7.08 8.33
N GLN A 127 6.83 -6.49 9.18
CA GLN A 127 6.66 -6.52 10.64
C GLN A 127 5.31 -5.90 11.04
N TYR A 128 4.96 -4.76 10.46
CA TYR A 128 3.67 -4.11 10.65
C TYR A 128 2.50 -5.00 10.22
N TRP A 129 2.59 -5.63 9.03
CA TRP A 129 1.52 -6.48 8.50
C TRP A 129 1.24 -7.68 9.37
N ASP A 130 2.26 -8.28 9.98
CA ASP A 130 2.11 -9.50 10.79
C ASP A 130 1.16 -9.33 11.97
N TYR A 131 1.11 -8.16 12.57
CA TYR A 131 0.12 -7.88 13.63
C TYR A 131 -1.15 -7.20 13.12
N LYS A 132 -1.06 -6.39 12.06
CA LYS A 132 -2.19 -5.58 11.59
C LYS A 132 -3.21 -6.37 10.76
N LYS A 133 -2.78 -7.38 10.01
CA LYS A 133 -3.64 -8.22 9.15
C LYS A 133 -4.84 -8.85 9.87
N ASN A 134 -4.76 -9.00 11.19
CA ASN A 134 -5.83 -9.59 12.00
C ASN A 134 -6.81 -8.54 12.57
N VAL A 135 -6.57 -7.26 12.36
CA VAL A 135 -7.35 -6.15 12.94
C VAL A 135 -8.06 -5.30 11.89
N ILE A 136 -7.72 -5.47 10.62
CA ILE A 136 -8.40 -4.82 9.48
C ILE A 136 -9.53 -5.68 8.93
N GLY A 137 -10.28 -5.16 7.95
CA GLY A 137 -11.35 -5.90 7.30
C GLY A 137 -10.86 -7.23 6.73
N PHE A 138 -11.61 -8.30 7.01
CA PHE A 138 -11.22 -9.67 6.65
C PHE A 138 -10.96 -9.85 5.15
N GLU A 139 -11.82 -9.31 4.29
CA GLU A 139 -11.71 -9.50 2.84
C GLU A 139 -10.47 -8.82 2.27
N ILE A 140 -10.17 -7.59 2.67
CA ILE A 140 -8.96 -6.88 2.21
C ILE A 140 -7.68 -7.53 2.77
N SER A 141 -7.69 -7.99 4.02
CA SER A 141 -6.57 -8.73 4.62
C SER A 141 -6.25 -9.99 3.85
N LYS A 142 -7.27 -10.79 3.57
CA LYS A 142 -7.17 -12.01 2.77
C LYS A 142 -6.65 -11.72 1.36
N HIS A 143 -7.20 -10.68 0.73
CA HIS A 143 -6.83 -10.27 -0.62
C HIS A 143 -5.36 -9.85 -0.69
N LEU A 144 -4.92 -8.90 0.16
CA LEU A 144 -3.53 -8.42 0.15
C LEU A 144 -2.53 -9.53 0.49
N THR A 145 -2.86 -10.41 1.45
CA THR A 145 -2.01 -11.55 1.79
C THR A 145 -1.86 -12.50 0.60
N ALA A 146 -2.97 -12.83 -0.07
CA ALA A 146 -2.95 -13.71 -1.25
C ALA A 146 -2.14 -13.07 -2.41
N ARG A 147 -2.30 -11.76 -2.63
CA ARG A 147 -1.55 -11.03 -3.67
C ARG A 147 -0.06 -10.99 -3.37
N MET A 148 0.34 -10.66 -2.14
CA MET A 148 1.76 -10.65 -1.74
C MET A 148 2.41 -12.03 -1.93
N ASN A 149 1.70 -13.11 -1.60
CA ASN A 149 2.17 -14.47 -1.80
C ASN A 149 2.28 -14.86 -3.29
N ALA A 150 1.29 -14.47 -4.10
CA ALA A 150 1.24 -14.79 -5.53
C ALA A 150 2.32 -14.05 -6.34
N LEU A 151 2.64 -12.83 -5.94
CA LEU A 151 3.58 -11.97 -6.66
C LEU A 151 5.05 -12.33 -6.37
N GLY A 152 5.33 -13.16 -5.35
CA GLY A 152 6.68 -13.61 -5.03
C GLY A 152 7.61 -12.53 -4.46
N PRO A 153 8.91 -12.82 -4.29
CA PRO A 153 9.87 -11.91 -3.68
C PRO A 153 10.31 -10.73 -4.58
N ASP A 154 10.11 -10.85 -5.91
CA ASP A 154 10.68 -9.92 -6.90
C ASP A 154 9.89 -8.60 -7.08
N ILE A 155 8.85 -8.36 -6.26
CA ILE A 155 8.14 -7.09 -6.33
C ILE A 155 8.96 -6.00 -5.65
N PRO A 156 9.17 -4.89 -6.35
CA PRO A 156 9.93 -3.80 -5.79
C PRO A 156 9.20 -3.19 -4.58
N THR A 157 9.96 -2.88 -3.55
CA THR A 157 9.51 -2.10 -2.39
C THR A 157 9.27 -0.64 -2.77
N VAL A 158 8.63 0.12 -1.89
CA VAL A 158 8.46 1.57 -2.09
C VAL A 158 9.81 2.29 -2.21
N PHE A 159 10.86 1.79 -1.57
CA PHE A 159 12.21 2.36 -1.67
C PHE A 159 12.80 2.19 -3.07
N GLU A 160 12.56 1.05 -3.71
CA GLU A 160 13.04 0.78 -5.08
C GLU A 160 12.22 1.52 -6.14
N THR A 161 10.91 1.68 -5.91
CA THR A 161 10.03 2.42 -6.83
C THR A 161 10.15 3.93 -6.68
N GLN A 162 10.62 4.43 -5.53
CA GLN A 162 10.75 5.85 -5.21
C GLN A 162 12.17 6.18 -4.71
N PRO A 163 13.14 6.37 -5.61
CA PRO A 163 14.54 6.56 -5.25
C PRO A 163 14.83 7.73 -4.29
N TYR A 164 13.94 8.74 -4.25
CA TYR A 164 14.08 9.85 -3.31
C TYR A 164 13.84 9.40 -1.85
N MET A 165 12.93 8.45 -1.62
CA MET A 165 12.71 7.87 -0.29
C MET A 165 13.93 7.08 0.18
N GLN A 166 14.54 6.30 -0.70
CA GLN A 166 15.76 5.57 -0.40
C GLN A 166 16.93 6.52 -0.05
N ARG A 167 17.09 7.60 -0.81
CA ARG A 167 18.13 8.61 -0.50
C ARG A 167 17.90 9.24 0.87
N ARG A 168 16.66 9.65 1.15
CA ARG A 168 16.34 10.25 2.45
C ARG A 168 16.55 9.29 3.60
N LEU A 169 16.17 8.03 3.45
CA LEU A 169 16.43 6.98 4.44
C LEU A 169 17.94 6.85 4.71
N ASN A 170 18.77 6.80 3.67
CA ASN A 170 20.22 6.70 3.85
C ASN A 170 20.79 7.90 4.64
N GLU A 171 20.36 9.14 4.32
CA GLU A 171 20.72 10.34 5.09
C GLU A 171 20.37 10.23 6.59
N LEU A 172 19.19 9.68 6.89
CA LEU A 172 18.72 9.48 8.28
C LEU A 172 19.54 8.42 9.02
N LEU A 173 19.88 7.34 8.34
CA LEU A 173 20.69 6.25 8.90
C LEU A 173 22.12 6.73 9.17
N ASP A 174 22.71 7.48 8.25
CA ASP A 174 24.04 8.09 8.40
C ASP A 174 24.07 9.05 9.60
N ALA A 175 23.08 9.94 9.71
CA ALA A 175 22.96 10.88 10.80
C ALA A 175 22.78 10.20 12.17
N SER A 176 22.17 9.01 12.20
CA SER A 176 21.97 8.22 13.43
C SER A 176 23.14 7.30 13.78
N GLY A 177 24.17 7.20 12.94
CA GLY A 177 25.28 6.25 13.10
C GLY A 177 24.86 4.77 13.00
N LYS A 178 23.66 4.51 12.44
CA LYS A 178 23.07 3.18 12.28
C LYS A 178 23.21 2.62 10.86
N HIS A 179 24.07 3.19 10.02
CA HIS A 179 24.37 2.58 8.74
C HIS A 179 24.86 1.15 8.99
N PRO A 180 24.32 0.11 8.32
CA PRO A 180 24.93 -1.21 8.37
C PRO A 180 26.37 -1.03 7.89
N SER A 181 27.32 -1.15 8.83
CA SER A 181 28.73 -1.16 8.47
C SER A 181 28.89 -2.17 7.37
N GLU A 182 29.47 -1.76 6.23
CA GLU A 182 29.96 -2.71 5.22
C GLU A 182 30.60 -3.88 5.96
N PRO A 183 30.34 -5.14 5.56
CA PRO A 183 30.98 -6.27 6.20
C PRO A 183 32.48 -5.94 6.20
N SER A 184 33.01 -5.74 7.40
CA SER A 184 34.42 -5.42 7.61
C SER A 184 35.21 -6.34 6.72
N ALA A 185 35.89 -5.78 5.70
CA ALA A 185 36.74 -6.55 4.83
C ALA A 185 37.59 -7.42 5.74
N ALA A 186 37.45 -8.73 5.63
CA ALA A 186 38.11 -9.69 6.47
C ALA A 186 39.57 -9.25 6.60
N GLN A 187 39.98 -8.93 7.82
CA GLN A 187 41.40 -8.70 8.09
C GLN A 187 42.11 -9.94 7.58
N PRO A 188 43.15 -9.80 6.74
CA PRO A 188 43.92 -10.97 6.29
C PRO A 188 44.34 -11.69 7.55
N GLU A 189 43.96 -12.96 7.60
CA GLU A 189 44.34 -13.89 8.65
C GLU A 189 45.84 -13.76 8.86
N ALA A 190 46.26 -13.35 10.05
CA ALA A 190 47.66 -13.25 10.39
C ALA A 190 48.32 -14.61 10.17
N GLU A 191 49.28 -14.65 9.26
CA GLU A 191 50.07 -15.86 9.01
C GLU A 191 50.57 -16.44 10.35
N PRO A 192 50.45 -17.75 10.58
CA PRO A 192 50.91 -18.35 11.79
C PRO A 192 52.47 -18.16 11.87
N PRO A 193 53.04 -17.90 13.06
CA PRO A 193 54.45 -17.63 13.20
C PRO A 193 55.26 -18.83 12.68
N GLU A 194 56.19 -18.50 11.82
CA GLU A 194 57.18 -19.43 11.23
C GLU A 194 57.86 -20.24 12.34
N HIS A 195 57.82 -21.53 12.22
CA HIS A 195 58.36 -22.51 13.17
C HIS A 195 59.89 -22.38 13.17
N VAL A 196 60.46 -21.75 14.20
CA VAL A 196 61.90 -21.72 14.44
C VAL A 196 62.35 -23.14 14.81
N PRO A 197 63.31 -23.76 14.12
CA PRO A 197 63.81 -25.08 14.50
C PRO A 197 64.60 -24.96 15.81
N THR A 198 64.23 -25.75 16.82
CA THR A 198 64.97 -25.93 18.04
C THR A 198 66.25 -26.69 17.75
N GLU A 199 67.40 -26.07 17.98
CA GLU A 199 68.70 -26.71 17.94
C GLU A 199 68.73 -27.89 18.93
N GLU A 200 69.09 -29.07 18.41
CA GLU A 200 69.33 -30.29 19.18
C GLU A 200 70.57 -30.07 20.06
N GLU A 201 70.39 -30.12 21.37
CA GLU A 201 71.52 -30.27 22.32
C GLU A 201 72.13 -31.67 22.16
N GLU A 202 73.45 -31.73 21.81
CA GLU A 202 74.23 -32.92 21.81
C GLU A 202 74.46 -33.45 23.26
N PRO A 203 74.38 -34.75 23.48
CA PRO A 203 74.71 -35.31 24.81
C PRO A 203 76.20 -35.41 24.99
N ASN A 204 76.71 -34.75 26.02
CA ASN A 204 78.12 -34.86 26.45
C ASN A 204 78.28 -36.11 27.35
N THR A 205 79.23 -36.98 27.00
CA THR A 205 79.70 -38.18 27.67
C THR A 205 80.17 -37.94 29.11
#